data_7ca93fb567673f67c1be2fcb551e5ff5
#
_entry.id   7ca93fb567673f67c1be2fcb551e5ff5
#
_cell.length_a   1.000
_cell.length_b   1.000
_cell.length_c   1.000
_cell.angle_alpha   90.00
_cell.angle_beta   90.00
_cell.angle_gamma   90.00
#
_symmetry.space_group_name_H-M   'P 1'
#
loop_
_entity.id
_entity.type
_entity.pdbx_description
1 polymer ?
#
loop_
_entity_poly.entity_id
_entity_poly.type
_entity_poly.pdbx_seq_one_letter_code
_entity_poly.pdbx_strand_id
1 'polypeptide(L)'
;MLYLDNAATTPMSLPVCKAMWQYMINDYGNPSSIYECGRNNKRAVEEARANIAGLIGTEADNIYFTSGGTESDNWALEAAVAGKHSGTIIVSEIEHPAILNKCRDLEKRGYNIEYL
;
A
#
# COMPACT_ATOMS: atom_id res chain seq x y z
N MET A 1 -24.40 -12.07 -15.74
CA MET A 1 -24.47 -10.73 -15.11
C MET A 1 -23.39 -9.86 -15.72
N LEU A 2 -23.71 -8.68 -16.24
CA LEU A 2 -22.75 -7.72 -16.74
C LEU A 2 -22.32 -6.82 -15.58
N TYR A 3 -21.02 -6.83 -15.21
CA TYR A 3 -20.44 -5.99 -14.16
C TYR A 3 -19.59 -4.88 -14.79
N LEU A 4 -19.95 -3.64 -14.55
CA LEU A 4 -19.33 -2.46 -15.19
C LEU A 4 -18.57 -1.55 -14.22
N ASP A 5 -18.59 -1.85 -12.92
CA ASP A 5 -17.91 -1.03 -11.89
C ASP A 5 -16.52 -1.59 -11.53
N ASN A 6 -15.67 -1.73 -12.52
CA ASN A 6 -14.32 -2.25 -12.34
C ASN A 6 -13.37 -1.28 -11.58
N ALA A 7 -13.81 -0.04 -11.37
CA ALA A 7 -13.10 0.89 -10.50
C ALA A 7 -13.27 0.54 -9.01
N ALA A 8 -14.42 -0.04 -8.63
CA ALA A 8 -14.64 -0.49 -7.26
C ALA A 8 -13.92 -1.81 -6.96
N THR A 9 -13.99 -2.77 -7.87
CA THR A 9 -13.31 -4.08 -7.71
C THR A 9 -13.20 -4.81 -9.04
N THR A 10 -12.27 -5.75 -9.12
CA THR A 10 -12.09 -6.64 -10.26
C THR A 10 -11.95 -8.08 -9.80
N PRO A 11 -12.35 -9.08 -10.60
CA PRO A 11 -12.07 -10.47 -10.29
C PRO A 11 -10.56 -10.73 -10.31
N MET A 12 -10.10 -11.56 -9.38
CA MET A 12 -8.72 -12.00 -9.37
C MET A 12 -8.43 -12.90 -10.57
N SER A 13 -7.32 -12.66 -11.26
CA SER A 13 -6.91 -13.51 -12.37
C SER A 13 -6.49 -14.91 -11.89
N LEU A 14 -6.71 -15.93 -12.71
CA LEU A 14 -6.36 -17.30 -12.36
C LEU A 14 -4.88 -17.52 -12.02
N PRO A 15 -3.90 -16.92 -12.71
CA PRO A 15 -2.49 -17.01 -12.31
C PRO A 15 -2.22 -16.46 -10.92
N VAL A 16 -2.80 -15.30 -10.58
CA VAL A 16 -2.68 -14.68 -9.24
C VAL A 16 -3.34 -15.58 -8.18
N CYS A 17 -4.54 -16.09 -8.46
CA CYS A 17 -5.24 -16.99 -7.57
C CYS A 17 -4.40 -18.23 -7.22
N LYS A 18 -3.79 -18.86 -8.24
CA LYS A 18 -2.91 -20.02 -8.06
C LYS A 18 -1.65 -19.69 -7.25
N ALA A 19 -1.03 -18.55 -7.50
CA ALA A 19 0.15 -18.12 -6.76
C ALA A 19 -0.17 -17.88 -5.28
N MET A 20 -1.29 -17.22 -4.97
CA MET A 20 -1.75 -17.00 -3.59
C MET A 20 -2.13 -18.28 -2.88
N TRP A 21 -2.80 -19.22 -3.58
CA TRP A 21 -3.24 -20.48 -3.01
C TRP A 21 -2.11 -21.27 -2.35
N GLN A 22 -0.92 -21.28 -2.97
CA GLN A 22 0.26 -21.94 -2.43
C GLN A 22 0.60 -21.45 -1.01
N TYR A 23 0.59 -20.13 -0.81
CA TYR A 23 0.90 -19.52 0.49
C TYR A 23 -0.24 -19.64 1.51
N MET A 24 -1.48 -19.73 1.06
CA MET A 24 -2.63 -19.89 1.96
C MET A 24 -2.70 -21.30 2.55
N ILE A 25 -2.28 -22.33 1.82
CA ILE A 25 -2.49 -23.74 2.19
C ILE A 25 -1.19 -24.43 2.61
N ASN A 26 -0.10 -24.25 1.86
CA ASN A 26 1.13 -25.00 2.04
C ASN A 26 2.23 -24.18 2.73
N ASP A 27 2.46 -22.95 2.28
CA ASP A 27 3.56 -22.09 2.69
C ASP A 27 3.08 -20.96 3.59
N TYR A 28 2.32 -21.27 4.63
CA TYR A 28 1.71 -20.30 5.55
C TYR A 28 2.63 -19.83 6.68
N GLY A 29 3.93 -20.16 6.63
CA GLY A 29 4.90 -19.81 7.67
C GLY A 29 5.08 -18.31 7.85
N ASN A 30 5.22 -17.86 9.10
CA ASN A 30 5.50 -16.46 9.40
C ASN A 30 6.89 -16.07 8.84
N PRO A 31 7.00 -15.04 7.97
CA PRO A 31 8.27 -14.58 7.40
C PRO A 31 9.31 -14.13 8.44
N SER A 32 8.89 -13.81 9.66
CA SER A 32 9.78 -13.43 10.76
C SER A 32 10.34 -14.63 11.54
N SER A 33 9.87 -15.85 11.26
CA SER A 33 10.34 -17.06 11.93
C SER A 33 11.72 -17.48 11.45
N ILE A 34 12.51 -18.03 12.38
CA ILE A 34 13.84 -18.59 12.09
C ILE A 34 13.79 -19.96 11.41
N TYR A 35 12.62 -20.60 11.35
CA TYR A 35 12.42 -21.90 10.75
C TYR A 35 12.42 -21.84 9.23
N GLU A 36 12.59 -23.00 8.59
CA GLU A 36 12.67 -23.10 7.12
C GLU A 36 11.42 -22.54 6.42
N CYS A 37 10.22 -22.89 6.91
CA CYS A 37 8.96 -22.35 6.37
C CYS A 37 8.89 -20.82 6.43
N GLY A 38 9.39 -20.20 7.52
CA GLY A 38 9.46 -18.74 7.63
C GLY A 38 10.47 -18.12 6.66
N ARG A 39 11.66 -18.75 6.54
CA ARG A 39 12.69 -18.28 5.59
C ARG A 39 12.22 -18.34 4.14
N ASN A 40 11.48 -19.37 3.75
CA ASN A 40 10.93 -19.51 2.41
C ASN A 40 9.92 -18.38 2.11
N ASN A 41 9.03 -18.10 3.06
CA ASN A 41 8.07 -16.99 2.92
C ASN A 41 8.74 -15.62 2.92
N LYS A 42 9.77 -15.42 3.75
CA LYS A 42 10.56 -14.18 3.71
C LYS A 42 11.17 -13.97 2.32
N ARG A 43 11.77 -15.01 1.73
CA ARG A 43 12.34 -14.92 0.38
C ARG A 43 11.27 -14.53 -0.65
N ALA A 44 10.08 -15.15 -0.59
CA ALA A 44 8.98 -14.82 -1.50
C ALA A 44 8.52 -13.35 -1.37
N VAL A 45 8.46 -12.82 -0.15
CA VAL A 45 8.15 -11.40 0.09
C VAL A 45 9.23 -10.49 -0.50
N GLU A 46 10.52 -10.81 -0.29
CA GLU A 46 11.61 -10.00 -0.82
C GLU A 46 11.70 -10.08 -2.37
N GLU A 47 11.42 -11.23 -2.97
CA GLU A 47 11.33 -11.36 -4.43
C GLU A 47 10.16 -10.52 -4.99
N ALA A 48 8.99 -10.55 -4.35
CA ALA A 48 7.86 -9.69 -4.73
C ALA A 48 8.22 -8.21 -4.63
N ARG A 49 8.90 -7.81 -3.56
CA ARG A 49 9.41 -6.45 -3.34
C ARG A 49 10.36 -6.01 -4.46
N ALA A 50 11.34 -6.83 -4.79
CA ALA A 50 12.30 -6.56 -5.86
C ALA A 50 11.61 -6.44 -7.24
N ASN A 51 10.63 -7.30 -7.51
CA ASN A 51 9.87 -7.26 -8.76
C ASN A 51 9.07 -5.96 -8.89
N ILE A 52 8.39 -5.51 -7.83
CA ILE A 52 7.66 -4.24 -7.84
C ILE A 52 8.62 -3.07 -8.00
N ALA A 53 9.73 -3.06 -7.27
CA ALA A 53 10.76 -2.03 -7.38
C ALA A 53 11.29 -1.90 -8.82
N GLY A 54 11.59 -3.04 -9.47
CA GLY A 54 12.02 -3.07 -10.87
C GLY A 54 10.97 -2.53 -11.85
N LEU A 55 9.69 -2.78 -11.60
CA LEU A 55 8.60 -2.26 -12.45
C LEU A 55 8.45 -0.75 -12.40
N ILE A 56 8.70 -0.13 -11.24
CA ILE A 56 8.55 1.32 -11.06
C ILE A 56 9.88 2.08 -11.06
N GLY A 57 11.01 1.37 -11.27
CA GLY A 57 12.33 1.99 -11.40
C GLY A 57 12.92 2.51 -10.09
N THR A 58 12.72 1.79 -8.99
CA THR A 58 13.26 2.15 -7.66
C THR A 58 14.02 0.97 -7.02
N GLU A 59 14.62 1.19 -5.86
CA GLU A 59 15.26 0.16 -5.05
C GLU A 59 14.24 -0.61 -4.21
N ALA A 60 14.50 -1.89 -3.93
CA ALA A 60 13.60 -2.76 -3.15
C ALA A 60 13.32 -2.18 -1.75
N ASP A 61 14.29 -1.55 -1.12
CA ASP A 61 14.16 -0.95 0.21
C ASP A 61 13.17 0.23 0.27
N ASN A 62 12.80 0.78 -0.89
CA ASN A 62 11.79 1.85 -1.00
C ASN A 62 10.36 1.30 -1.16
N ILE A 63 10.19 -0.02 -1.20
CA ILE A 63 8.87 -0.65 -1.33
C ILE A 63 8.37 -1.12 0.04
N TYR A 64 7.19 -0.70 0.42
CA TYR A 64 6.52 -1.10 1.66
C TYR A 64 5.16 -1.71 1.35
N PHE A 65 4.92 -2.89 1.87
CA PHE A 65 3.61 -3.54 1.78
C PHE A 65 2.70 -3.06 2.91
N THR A 66 1.49 -2.69 2.57
CA THR A 66 0.46 -2.21 3.49
C THR A 66 -0.80 -3.09 3.37
N SER A 67 -1.74 -2.93 4.28
CA SER A 67 -3.02 -3.64 4.25
C SER A 67 -3.96 -3.18 3.12
N GLY A 68 -3.67 -2.04 2.49
CA GLY A 68 -4.47 -1.49 1.39
C GLY A 68 -4.20 0.00 1.15
N GLY A 69 -4.90 0.57 0.15
CA GLY A 69 -4.72 1.96 -0.29
C GLY A 69 -4.91 2.96 0.84
N THR A 70 -5.90 2.78 1.71
CA THR A 70 -6.14 3.69 2.83
C THR A 70 -4.94 3.82 3.77
N GLU A 71 -4.27 2.73 4.09
CA GLU A 71 -3.04 2.77 4.90
C GLU A 71 -1.90 3.44 4.14
N SER A 72 -1.71 3.10 2.87
CA SER A 72 -0.68 3.71 2.02
C SER A 72 -0.84 5.21 1.90
N ASP A 73 -2.05 5.70 1.60
CA ASP A 73 -2.36 7.12 1.45
C ASP A 73 -2.11 7.89 2.76
N ASN A 74 -2.60 7.33 3.87
CA ASN A 74 -2.41 7.95 5.19
C ASN A 74 -0.94 7.99 5.59
N TRP A 75 -0.19 6.91 5.33
CA TRP A 75 1.24 6.86 5.61
C TRP A 75 2.04 7.85 4.75
N ALA A 76 1.73 7.94 3.47
CA ALA A 76 2.37 8.88 2.56
C ALA A 76 2.17 10.34 3.01
N LEU A 77 0.93 10.72 3.39
CA LEU A 77 0.62 12.06 3.90
C LEU A 77 1.33 12.34 5.24
N GLU A 78 1.36 11.40 6.18
CA GLU A 78 2.12 11.57 7.43
C GLU A 78 3.62 11.71 7.17
N ALA A 79 4.18 10.90 6.28
CA ALA A 79 5.60 10.98 5.93
C ALA A 79 5.96 12.32 5.27
N ALA A 80 5.05 12.87 4.44
CA ALA A 80 5.25 14.16 3.79
C ALA A 80 5.36 15.32 4.77
N VAL A 81 4.67 15.25 5.93
CA VAL A 81 4.69 16.28 6.97
C VAL A 81 5.64 15.99 8.13
N ALA A 82 6.19 14.79 8.20
CA ALA A 82 7.08 14.37 9.27
C ALA A 82 8.28 15.32 9.40
N GLY A 83 8.50 15.85 10.61
CA GLY A 83 9.57 16.82 10.88
C GLY A 83 9.39 18.21 10.29
N LYS A 84 8.24 18.50 9.66
CA LYS A 84 7.91 19.82 9.12
C LYS A 84 6.88 20.50 10.01
N HIS A 85 7.10 21.77 10.29
CA HIS A 85 6.18 22.62 11.09
C HIS A 85 5.41 23.62 10.24
N SER A 86 5.69 23.69 8.93
CA SER A 86 5.04 24.58 7.98
C SER A 86 5.07 23.98 6.58
N GLY A 87 4.14 24.41 5.74
CA GLY A 87 3.98 23.98 4.37
C GLY A 87 2.51 23.87 4.01
N THR A 88 2.22 23.81 2.73
CA THR A 88 0.87 23.63 2.21
C THR A 88 0.79 22.27 1.50
N ILE A 89 -0.25 21.53 1.80
CA ILE A 89 -0.63 20.32 1.04
C ILE A 89 -1.75 20.75 0.10
N ILE A 90 -1.56 20.50 -1.19
CA ILE A 90 -2.57 20.74 -2.22
C ILE A 90 -3.21 19.41 -2.56
N VAL A 91 -4.53 19.34 -2.52
CA VAL A 91 -5.29 18.10 -2.74
C VAL A 91 -6.53 18.39 -3.58
N SER A 92 -6.94 17.43 -4.40
CA SER A 92 -8.20 17.53 -5.14
C SER A 92 -9.41 17.33 -4.22
N GLU A 93 -10.50 18.10 -4.42
CA GLU A 93 -11.76 17.92 -3.70
C GLU A 93 -12.47 16.60 -3.99
N ILE A 94 -12.14 15.97 -5.12
CA ILE A 94 -12.75 14.71 -5.56
C ILE A 94 -11.92 13.48 -5.23
N GLU A 95 -10.91 13.61 -4.36
CA GLU A 95 -10.10 12.49 -3.90
C GLU A 95 -10.89 11.47 -3.10
N HIS A 96 -10.34 10.26 -3.02
CA HIS A 96 -10.92 9.21 -2.19
C HIS A 96 -10.99 9.65 -0.71
N PRO A 97 -12.05 9.25 0.03
CA PRO A 97 -12.22 9.60 1.45
C PRO A 97 -11.00 9.31 2.34
N ALA A 98 -10.17 8.32 2.00
CA ALA A 98 -8.93 8.01 2.74
C ALA A 98 -7.97 9.22 2.76
N ILE A 99 -7.84 9.92 1.63
CA ILE A 99 -7.00 11.13 1.48
C ILE A 99 -7.69 12.32 2.14
N LEU A 100 -8.96 12.60 1.79
CA LEU A 100 -9.69 13.77 2.30
C LEU A 100 -9.80 13.76 3.83
N ASN A 101 -10.10 12.61 4.43
CA ASN A 101 -10.21 12.52 5.89
C ASN A 101 -8.86 12.73 6.57
N LYS A 102 -7.78 12.25 5.95
CA LYS A 102 -6.42 12.49 6.46
C LYS A 102 -6.01 13.95 6.35
N CYS A 103 -6.35 14.62 5.26
CA CYS A 103 -6.12 16.05 5.11
C CYS A 103 -6.87 16.86 6.19
N ARG A 104 -8.14 16.54 6.46
CA ARG A 104 -8.91 17.19 7.55
C ARG A 104 -8.32 16.94 8.94
N ASP A 105 -7.71 15.78 9.17
CA ASP A 105 -6.97 15.51 10.41
C ASP A 105 -5.71 16.39 10.51
N LEU A 106 -4.97 16.52 9.42
CA LEU A 106 -3.79 17.37 9.36
C LEU A 106 -4.12 18.86 9.54
N GLU A 107 -5.26 19.33 8.99
CA GLU A 107 -5.75 20.70 9.25
C GLU A 107 -5.97 20.97 10.75
N LYS A 108 -6.62 20.02 11.46
CA LYS A 108 -6.82 20.13 12.92
C LYS A 108 -5.50 20.17 13.70
N ARG A 109 -4.45 19.59 13.12
CA ARG A 109 -3.08 19.60 13.67
C ARG A 109 -2.29 20.87 13.29
N GLY A 110 -2.91 21.78 12.52
CA GLY A 110 -2.32 23.08 12.16
C GLY A 110 -1.58 23.13 10.83
N TYR A 111 -1.69 22.08 9.99
CA TYR A 111 -1.14 22.13 8.63
C TYR A 111 -2.10 22.86 7.69
N ASN A 112 -1.53 23.58 6.72
CA ASN A 112 -2.32 24.27 5.70
C ASN A 112 -2.69 23.29 4.58
N ILE A 113 -3.99 23.16 4.28
CA ILE A 113 -4.49 22.31 3.20
C ILE A 113 -5.26 23.20 2.21
N GLU A 114 -4.92 23.07 0.94
CA GLU A 114 -5.63 23.72 -0.17
C GLU A 114 -6.36 22.65 -1.01
N TYR A 115 -7.66 22.81 -1.13
CA TYR A 115 -8.52 21.92 -1.92
C TYR A 115 -8.76 22.53 -3.31
N LEU A 116 -8.52 21.76 -4.39
CA LEU A 116 -8.67 22.16 -5.78
C LEU A 116 -9.80 21.38 -6.46
#